data_e664f34f31ed5a472a81f3e5ba7b1448
#
_entry.id   e664f34f31ed5a472a81f3e5ba7b1448
#
_cell.length_a   1.000
_cell.length_b   1.000
_cell.length_c   1.000
_cell.angle_alpha   90.00
_cell.angle_beta   90.00
_cell.angle_gamma   90.00
#
_symmetry.space_group_name_H-M   'P 1'
#
loop_
_entity.id
_entity.type
_entity.pdbx_description
1 polymer ?
#
loop_
_entity_poly.entity_id
_entity_poly.type
_entity_poly.pdbx_seq_one_letter_code
_entity_poly.pdbx_strand_id
1 'polypeptide(L)'
;MLTADAPTVHASAVLAGARAVLIRGGAGSGKSKLALALIDAAQTGMLAFARLVGDDRVHLEPRHGRLLVKPAPSLAGLIEVRGLGIRRLDHEPVAVVGLVVDLAADDAERLPEGAETVICGIALPRLAVAGGAEALSAVLAALRFPAGDIKPPS
;
A
#
# COMPACT_ATOMS: atom_id res chain seq x y z
N MET A 1 -14.68 -14.01 9.93
CA MET A 1 -14.21 -12.96 10.83
C MET A 1 -12.77 -13.25 11.26
N LEU A 2 -11.91 -12.26 11.17
CA LEU A 2 -10.52 -12.40 11.60
C LEU A 2 -10.44 -12.28 13.12
N THR A 3 -9.66 -13.16 13.73
CA THR A 3 -9.39 -13.13 15.17
C THR A 3 -8.01 -12.54 15.42
N ALA A 4 -7.71 -12.20 16.67
CA ALA A 4 -6.38 -11.68 17.03
C ALA A 4 -5.27 -12.68 16.72
N ASP A 5 -5.58 -13.98 16.65
CA ASP A 5 -4.62 -15.04 16.37
C ASP A 5 -4.46 -15.35 14.88
N ALA A 6 -5.25 -14.70 13.99
CA ALA A 6 -5.13 -14.93 12.56
C ALA A 6 -3.76 -14.43 12.08
N PRO A 7 -3.13 -15.14 11.11
CA PRO A 7 -1.82 -14.75 10.60
C PRO A 7 -1.85 -13.33 10.00
N THR A 8 -0.78 -12.58 10.26
CA THR A 8 -0.58 -11.28 9.65
C THR A 8 0.60 -11.32 8.68
N VAL A 9 0.59 -10.41 7.73
CA VAL A 9 1.75 -10.17 6.88
C VAL A 9 2.41 -8.86 7.29
N HIS A 10 3.71 -8.77 7.06
CA HIS A 10 4.48 -7.58 7.41
C HIS A 10 4.38 -6.57 6.27
N ALA A 11 3.40 -5.71 6.36
CA ALA A 11 3.09 -4.73 5.33
C ALA A 11 2.33 -3.56 5.92
N SER A 12 2.28 -2.46 5.17
CA SER A 12 1.43 -1.32 5.49
C SER A 12 0.42 -1.14 4.37
N ALA A 13 -0.71 -0.53 4.66
CA ALA A 13 -1.75 -0.30 3.66
C ALA A 13 -2.44 1.03 3.87
N VAL A 14 -2.68 1.74 2.76
CA VAL A 14 -3.36 3.03 2.73
C VAL A 14 -4.45 2.97 1.69
N LEU A 15 -5.66 3.35 2.06
CA LEU A 15 -6.74 3.53 1.09
C LEU A 15 -6.49 4.85 0.36
N ALA A 16 -6.30 4.78 -0.94
CA ALA A 16 -6.07 5.94 -1.80
C ALA A 16 -7.18 5.98 -2.84
N GLY A 17 -8.12 6.90 -2.67
CA GLY A 17 -9.35 6.88 -3.47
C GLY A 17 -10.22 5.69 -3.11
N ALA A 18 -10.53 4.83 -4.08
CA ALA A 18 -11.42 3.68 -3.89
C ALA A 18 -10.68 2.36 -3.62
N ARG A 19 -9.36 2.34 -3.73
CA ARG A 19 -8.55 1.12 -3.60
C ARG A 19 -7.37 1.34 -2.68
N ALA A 20 -6.95 0.28 -2.02
CA ALA A 20 -5.79 0.33 -1.13
C ALA A 20 -4.49 0.09 -1.88
N VAL A 21 -3.46 0.79 -1.44
CA VAL A 21 -2.07 0.53 -1.80
C VAL A 21 -1.50 -0.34 -0.69
N LEU A 22 -1.06 -1.54 -1.04
CA LEU A 22 -0.39 -2.45 -0.11
C LEU A 22 1.11 -2.27 -0.28
N ILE A 23 1.78 -1.88 0.80
CA ILE A 23 3.21 -1.55 0.79
C ILE A 23 3.98 -2.67 1.47
N ARG A 24 4.84 -3.35 0.71
CA ARG A 24 5.69 -4.43 1.20
C ARG A 24 7.14 -3.99 1.15
N GLY A 25 7.95 -4.62 1.98
CA GLY A 25 9.40 -4.38 2.03
C GLY A 25 9.96 -4.90 3.33
N GLY A 26 11.27 -5.06 3.40
CA GLY A 26 11.94 -5.50 4.61
C GLY A 26 11.85 -4.47 5.73
N ALA A 27 12.28 -4.86 6.91
CA ALA A 27 12.38 -3.95 8.04
C ALA A 27 13.30 -2.78 7.66
N GLY A 28 12.88 -1.56 7.97
CA GLY A 28 13.63 -0.38 7.63
C GLY A 28 13.56 0.08 6.18
N SER A 29 12.72 -0.56 5.35
CA SER A 29 12.59 -0.17 3.94
C SER A 29 11.80 1.13 3.73
N GLY A 30 11.09 1.61 4.74
CA GLY A 30 10.32 2.85 4.64
C GLY A 30 8.83 2.67 4.41
N LYS A 31 8.27 1.51 4.76
CA LYS A 31 6.83 1.25 4.58
C LYS A 31 5.94 2.28 5.29
N SER A 32 6.18 2.49 6.58
CA SER A 32 5.39 3.46 7.37
C SER A 32 5.59 4.87 6.87
N LYS A 33 6.81 5.21 6.46
CA LYS A 33 7.13 6.53 5.92
C LYS A 33 6.36 6.79 4.62
N LEU A 34 6.30 5.80 3.74
CA LEU A 34 5.53 5.95 2.50
C LEU A 34 4.02 6.03 2.79
N ALA A 35 3.52 5.21 3.72
CA ALA A 35 2.12 5.27 4.13
C ALA A 35 1.75 6.67 4.61
N LEU A 36 2.56 7.24 5.50
CA LEU A 36 2.33 8.59 6.00
C LEU A 36 2.40 9.64 4.89
N ALA A 37 3.36 9.49 3.98
CA ALA A 37 3.50 10.42 2.86
C ALA A 37 2.29 10.41 1.92
N LEU A 38 1.68 9.24 1.70
CA LEU A 38 0.44 9.14 0.92
C LEU A 38 -0.73 9.83 1.61
N ILE A 39 -0.83 9.68 2.93
CA ILE A 39 -1.87 10.35 3.71
C ILE A 39 -1.67 11.87 3.63
N ASP A 40 -0.45 12.35 3.77
CA ASP A 40 -0.14 13.77 3.64
C ASP A 40 -0.42 14.30 2.23
N ALA A 41 -0.21 13.49 1.21
CA ALA A 41 -0.49 13.88 -0.17
C ALA A 41 -1.97 14.23 -0.38
N ALA A 42 -2.87 13.58 0.34
CA ALA A 42 -4.29 13.93 0.31
C ALA A 42 -4.55 15.29 0.98
N GLN A 43 -3.80 15.62 2.03
CA GLN A 43 -3.92 16.91 2.71
C GLN A 43 -3.48 18.07 1.82
N THR A 44 -2.54 17.84 0.92
CA THR A 44 -2.01 18.88 0.02
C THR A 44 -2.68 18.87 -1.36
N GLY A 45 -3.69 18.04 -1.57
CA GLY A 45 -4.44 17.98 -2.83
C GLY A 45 -3.78 17.14 -3.92
N MET A 46 -2.67 16.46 -3.64
CA MET A 46 -2.02 15.57 -4.61
C MET A 46 -2.79 14.27 -4.81
N LEU A 47 -3.60 13.90 -3.85
CA LEU A 47 -4.59 12.82 -3.93
C LEU A 47 -5.92 13.36 -3.45
N ALA A 48 -7.01 12.86 -4.02
CA ALA A 48 -8.35 13.27 -3.59
C ALA A 48 -8.68 12.76 -2.19
N PHE A 49 -8.18 11.57 -1.86
CA PHE A 49 -8.48 10.95 -0.58
C PHE A 49 -7.38 9.93 -0.24
N ALA A 50 -6.96 9.91 1.02
CA ALA A 50 -6.09 8.86 1.53
C ALA A 50 -6.35 8.69 3.03
N ARG A 51 -6.41 7.42 3.46
CA ARG A 51 -6.61 7.08 4.87
C ARG A 51 -5.89 5.78 5.20
N LEU A 52 -5.31 5.71 6.39
CA LEU A 52 -4.62 4.50 6.86
C LEU A 52 -5.58 3.32 6.90
N VAL A 53 -5.14 2.15 6.45
CA VAL A 53 -5.83 0.89 6.73
C VAL A 53 -5.07 0.15 7.82
N GLY A 54 -3.76 -0.02 7.67
CA GLY A 54 -2.96 -0.64 8.70
C GLY A 54 -1.48 -0.37 8.49
N ASP A 55 -0.70 -0.46 9.57
CA ASP A 55 0.74 -0.25 9.54
C ASP A 55 1.47 -1.42 10.16
N ASP A 56 2.59 -1.79 9.58
CA ASP A 56 3.50 -2.84 10.03
C ASP A 56 2.94 -4.26 9.92
N ARG A 57 1.70 -4.51 10.34
CA ARG A 57 1.06 -5.82 10.24
C ARG A 57 -0.39 -5.68 9.81
N VAL A 58 -0.75 -6.45 8.80
CA VAL A 58 -2.12 -6.44 8.26
C VAL A 58 -2.54 -7.86 7.95
N HIS A 59 -3.86 -8.08 7.92
CA HIS A 59 -4.45 -9.33 7.46
C HIS A 59 -4.87 -9.18 6.00
N LEU A 60 -4.61 -10.21 5.21
CA LEU A 60 -5.05 -10.27 3.81
C LEU A 60 -6.07 -11.39 3.68
N GLU A 61 -7.19 -11.11 3.03
CA GLU A 61 -8.27 -12.07 2.87
C GLU A 61 -8.78 -12.04 1.43
N PRO A 62 -8.67 -13.17 0.69
CA PRO A 62 -9.29 -13.25 -0.62
C PRO A 62 -10.79 -13.41 -0.47
N ARG A 63 -11.57 -12.65 -1.23
CA ARG A 63 -13.02 -12.74 -1.20
C ARG A 63 -13.61 -12.31 -2.54
N HIS A 64 -14.30 -13.24 -3.20
CA HIS A 64 -14.98 -12.98 -4.47
C HIS A 64 -14.07 -12.35 -5.54
N GLY A 65 -12.86 -12.88 -5.67
CA GLY A 65 -11.90 -12.41 -6.67
C GLY A 65 -11.18 -11.12 -6.30
N ARG A 66 -11.36 -10.63 -5.08
CA ARG A 66 -10.69 -9.43 -4.58
C ARG A 66 -9.82 -9.77 -3.38
N LEU A 67 -8.79 -8.98 -3.16
CA LEU A 67 -7.97 -9.11 -1.98
C LEU A 67 -8.33 -7.99 -1.00
N LEU A 68 -8.86 -8.38 0.16
CA LEU A 68 -9.17 -7.42 1.21
C LEU A 68 -7.97 -7.29 2.13
N VAL A 69 -7.72 -6.08 2.61
CA VAL A 69 -6.71 -5.80 3.63
C VAL A 69 -7.40 -5.20 4.85
N LYS A 70 -7.01 -5.68 6.03
CA LYS A 70 -7.54 -5.25 7.33
C LYS A 70 -6.40 -5.04 8.29
N PRO A 71 -6.49 -4.10 9.23
CA PRO A 71 -5.43 -3.94 10.23
C PRO A 71 -5.41 -5.12 11.19
N ALA A 72 -4.24 -5.41 11.76
CA ALA A 72 -4.17 -6.29 12.92
C ALA A 72 -4.96 -5.60 14.04
N PRO A 73 -5.89 -6.29 14.73
CA PRO A 73 -6.81 -5.63 15.67
C PRO A 73 -6.12 -4.81 16.76
N SER A 74 -5.00 -5.29 17.29
CA SER A 74 -4.25 -4.59 18.33
C SER A 74 -3.50 -3.36 17.82
N LEU A 75 -3.34 -3.21 16.51
CA LEU A 75 -2.60 -2.12 15.88
C LEU A 75 -3.50 -1.16 15.08
N ALA A 76 -4.81 -1.37 15.12
CA ALA A 76 -5.73 -0.58 14.33
C ALA A 76 -5.60 0.93 14.63
N GLY A 77 -5.43 1.73 13.59
CA GLY A 77 -5.29 3.18 13.71
C GLY A 77 -3.93 3.67 14.17
N LEU A 78 -2.99 2.77 14.41
CA LEU A 78 -1.66 3.14 14.90
C LEU A 78 -0.64 3.13 13.77
N ILE A 79 0.23 4.14 13.77
CA ILE A 79 1.36 4.22 12.84
C ILE A 79 2.58 4.69 13.61
N GLU A 80 3.73 4.10 13.31
CA GLU A 80 4.99 4.55 13.90
C GLU A 80 5.58 5.65 13.03
N VAL A 81 5.76 6.83 13.63
CA VAL A 81 6.39 7.97 12.96
C VAL A 81 7.81 8.09 13.50
N ARG A 82 8.78 7.92 12.63
CA ARG A 82 10.19 7.94 13.03
C ARG A 82 10.54 9.26 13.72
N GLY A 83 11.13 9.16 14.88
CA GLY A 83 11.50 10.32 15.70
C GLY A 83 10.38 10.85 16.58
N LEU A 84 9.14 10.43 16.37
CA LEU A 84 8.01 10.87 17.17
C LEU A 84 7.33 9.73 17.94
N GLY A 85 7.53 8.49 17.51
CA GLY A 85 6.90 7.33 18.11
C GLY A 85 5.54 7.01 17.51
N ILE A 86 4.74 6.26 18.25
CA ILE A 86 3.45 5.79 17.76
C ILE A 86 2.42 6.91 17.80
N ARG A 87 1.67 7.05 16.71
CA ARG A 87 0.59 8.03 16.59
C ARG A 87 -0.70 7.33 16.20
N ARG A 88 -1.82 7.88 16.62
CA ARG A 88 -3.15 7.37 16.26
C ARG A 88 -3.72 8.23 15.15
N LEU A 89 -4.16 7.58 14.08
CA LEU A 89 -4.78 8.24 12.93
C LEU A 89 -6.17 7.66 12.69
N ASP A 90 -7.02 8.46 12.04
CA ASP A 90 -8.25 7.93 11.48
C ASP A 90 -7.90 6.82 10.49
N HIS A 91 -8.67 5.73 10.52
CA HIS A 91 -8.35 4.59 9.68
C HIS A 91 -9.61 3.89 9.17
N GLU A 92 -9.43 3.14 8.09
CA GLU A 92 -10.47 2.30 7.55
C GLU A 92 -10.33 0.87 8.09
N PRO A 93 -11.43 0.22 8.45
CA PRO A 93 -11.37 -1.15 8.98
C PRO A 93 -11.08 -2.20 7.90
N VAL A 94 -11.35 -1.89 6.65
CA VAL A 94 -11.14 -2.80 5.53
C VAL A 94 -11.07 -2.02 4.24
N ALA A 95 -10.25 -2.51 3.30
CA ALA A 95 -10.20 -1.93 1.95
C ALA A 95 -9.85 -3.03 0.95
N VAL A 96 -10.14 -2.78 -0.33
CA VAL A 96 -9.79 -3.68 -1.42
C VAL A 96 -8.45 -3.23 -2.00
N VAL A 97 -7.48 -4.15 -2.04
CA VAL A 97 -6.16 -3.85 -2.60
C VAL A 97 -6.26 -3.64 -4.11
N GLY A 98 -5.71 -2.54 -4.60
CA GLY A 98 -5.67 -2.23 -6.02
C GLY A 98 -4.26 -2.10 -6.58
N LEU A 99 -3.26 -1.92 -5.73
CA LEU A 99 -1.86 -1.78 -6.14
C LEU A 99 -0.97 -2.34 -5.04
N VAL A 100 0.03 -3.11 -5.43
CA VAL A 100 1.06 -3.60 -4.52
C VAL A 100 2.36 -2.85 -4.82
N VAL A 101 2.95 -2.25 -3.79
CA VAL A 101 4.22 -1.54 -3.90
C VAL A 101 5.28 -2.31 -3.13
N ASP A 102 6.34 -2.71 -3.82
CA ASP A 102 7.48 -3.37 -3.19
C ASP A 102 8.63 -2.38 -3.08
N LEU A 103 8.94 -1.99 -1.83
CA LEU A 103 10.01 -1.05 -1.53
C LEU A 103 11.37 -1.74 -1.50
N ALA A 104 12.39 -1.03 -1.98
CA ALA A 104 13.77 -1.52 -2.02
C ALA A 104 13.88 -2.85 -2.78
N ALA A 105 13.06 -3.01 -3.82
CA ALA A 105 13.05 -4.22 -4.62
C ALA A 105 14.26 -4.25 -5.57
N ASP A 106 14.84 -5.43 -5.76
CA ASP A 106 16.02 -5.60 -6.60
C ASP A 106 15.75 -5.29 -8.07
N ASP A 107 14.49 -5.39 -8.50
CA ASP A 107 14.08 -5.14 -9.88
C ASP A 107 13.49 -3.74 -10.10
N ALA A 108 13.69 -2.81 -9.14
CA ALA A 108 13.10 -1.48 -9.20
C ALA A 108 13.54 -0.62 -10.39
N GLU A 109 14.73 -0.88 -10.92
CA GLU A 109 15.26 -0.13 -12.06
C GLU A 109 14.74 -0.62 -13.39
N ARG A 110 14.10 -1.77 -13.42
CA ARG A 110 13.56 -2.32 -14.66
C ARG A 110 12.18 -1.74 -14.91
N LEU A 111 11.91 -1.36 -16.14
CA LEU A 111 10.56 -0.92 -16.52
C LEU A 111 9.64 -2.13 -16.52
N PRO A 112 8.71 -2.23 -15.57
CA PRO A 112 7.90 -3.42 -15.41
C PRO A 112 6.64 -3.33 -16.27
N GLU A 113 6.77 -3.47 -17.58
CA GLU A 113 5.58 -3.58 -18.42
C GLU A 113 4.76 -4.78 -17.96
N GLY A 114 3.53 -4.52 -17.55
CA GLY A 114 2.62 -5.55 -17.10
C GLY A 114 3.06 -6.25 -15.82
N ALA A 115 3.83 -5.56 -14.95
CA ALA A 115 4.25 -6.16 -13.69
C ALA A 115 3.05 -6.50 -12.81
N GLU A 116 3.01 -7.74 -12.39
CA GLU A 116 1.96 -8.27 -11.54
C GLU A 116 2.56 -9.07 -10.39
N THR A 117 1.78 -9.23 -9.34
CA THR A 117 2.07 -10.18 -8.27
C THR A 117 0.79 -10.94 -7.96
N VAL A 118 0.92 -12.16 -7.46
CA VAL A 118 -0.23 -12.96 -7.06
C VAL A 118 -0.19 -13.12 -5.55
N ILE A 119 -1.26 -12.70 -4.88
CA ILE A 119 -1.40 -12.84 -3.44
C ILE A 119 -2.72 -13.55 -3.15
N CYS A 120 -2.67 -14.65 -2.41
CA CYS A 120 -3.84 -15.46 -2.10
C CYS A 120 -4.63 -15.85 -3.37
N GLY A 121 -3.92 -16.11 -4.46
CA GLY A 121 -4.53 -16.50 -5.73
C GLY A 121 -5.07 -15.33 -6.56
N ILE A 122 -4.87 -14.11 -6.13
CA ILE A 122 -5.40 -12.92 -6.81
C ILE A 122 -4.26 -12.16 -7.46
N ALA A 123 -4.37 -11.92 -8.77
CA ALA A 123 -3.39 -11.15 -9.52
C ALA A 123 -3.63 -9.66 -9.32
N LEU A 124 -2.58 -8.94 -8.99
CA LEU A 124 -2.64 -7.51 -8.66
C LEU A 124 -1.51 -6.75 -9.37
N PRO A 125 -1.77 -5.52 -9.81
CA PRO A 125 -0.69 -4.68 -10.32
C PRO A 125 0.40 -4.49 -9.28
N ARG A 126 1.64 -4.53 -9.70
CA ARG A 126 2.80 -4.38 -8.82
C ARG A 126 3.70 -3.26 -9.31
N LEU A 127 4.13 -2.42 -8.38
CA LEU A 127 5.12 -1.39 -8.62
C LEU A 127 6.33 -1.68 -7.74
N ALA A 128 7.47 -1.91 -8.36
CA ALA A 128 8.73 -2.07 -7.65
C ALA A 128 9.44 -0.73 -7.62
N VAL A 129 9.80 -0.24 -6.44
CA VAL A 129 10.47 1.05 -6.30
C VAL A 129 11.69 0.93 -5.41
N ALA A 130 12.69 1.76 -5.69
CA ALA A 130 13.78 1.98 -4.76
C ALA A 130 13.23 2.75 -3.56
N GLY A 131 13.76 2.56 -2.39
CA GLY A 131 13.32 3.29 -1.21
C GLY A 131 13.62 4.78 -1.32
N GLY A 132 13.16 5.55 -0.34
CA GLY A 132 13.47 6.96 -0.23
C GLY A 132 12.42 7.89 -0.85
N ALA A 133 12.83 9.14 -1.11
CA ALA A 133 11.91 10.18 -1.54
C ALA A 133 11.24 9.92 -2.89
N GLU A 134 11.88 9.15 -3.75
CA GLU A 134 11.33 8.84 -5.07
C GLU A 134 10.15 7.87 -5.02
N ALA A 135 10.00 7.12 -3.94
CA ALA A 135 8.92 6.15 -3.80
C ALA A 135 7.54 6.84 -3.88
N LEU A 136 7.39 7.97 -3.20
CA LEU A 136 6.12 8.70 -3.22
C LEU A 136 5.76 9.15 -4.65
N SER A 137 6.71 9.75 -5.35
CA SER A 137 6.46 10.22 -6.71
C SER A 137 6.05 9.09 -7.64
N ALA A 138 6.71 7.93 -7.54
CA ALA A 138 6.40 6.77 -8.37
C ALA A 138 5.00 6.24 -8.07
N VAL A 139 4.63 6.16 -6.79
CA VAL A 139 3.31 5.67 -6.38
C VAL A 139 2.22 6.63 -6.82
N LEU A 140 2.43 7.95 -6.64
CA LEU A 140 1.46 8.95 -7.09
C LEU A 140 1.24 8.87 -8.59
N ALA A 141 2.32 8.68 -9.37
CA ALA A 141 2.20 8.53 -10.81
C ALA A 141 1.42 7.28 -11.19
N ALA A 142 1.67 6.16 -10.50
CA ALA A 142 0.95 4.91 -10.75
C ALA A 142 -0.54 5.04 -10.43
N LEU A 143 -0.88 5.79 -9.39
CA LEU A 143 -2.28 6.03 -9.00
C LEU A 143 -3.01 6.95 -9.98
N ARG A 144 -2.31 7.94 -10.54
CA ARG A 144 -2.87 8.88 -11.50
C ARG A 144 -2.99 8.31 -12.91
N PHE A 145 -2.05 7.43 -13.28
CA PHE A 145 -1.95 6.87 -14.62
C PHE A 145 -1.95 5.35 -14.55
N PRO A 146 -3.10 4.72 -14.22
CA PRO A 146 -3.18 3.27 -14.17
C PRO A 146 -2.86 2.65 -15.53
N ALA A 147 -2.20 1.48 -15.49
CA ALA A 147 -1.74 0.81 -16.70
C ALA A 147 -2.86 0.55 -17.72
N GLY A 148 -4.09 0.29 -17.26
CA GLY A 148 -5.23 0.05 -18.13
C GLY A 148 -5.69 1.26 -18.95
N ASP A 149 -5.26 2.46 -18.57
CA ASP A 149 -5.64 3.71 -19.25
C ASP A 149 -4.64 4.13 -20.33
N ILE A 150 -3.52 3.43 -20.43
CA ILE A 150 -2.49 3.73 -21.41
C ILE A 150 -2.83 2.99 -22.70
N LYS A 151 -3.19 3.76 -23.74
CA LYS A 151 -3.39 3.17 -25.06
C LYS A 151 -2.03 3.07 -25.75
N PRO A 152 -1.70 1.90 -26.32
CA PRO A 152 -0.46 1.80 -27.08
C PRO A 152 -0.53 2.73 -28.30
N PRO A 153 0.59 3.27 -28.75
CA PRO A 153 0.60 4.06 -29.95
C PRO A 153 0.16 3.22 -31.14
N SER A 154 -0.67 3.80 -31.98
CA SER A 154 -1.19 3.11 -33.16
C SER A 154 -0.11 2.95 -34.23
#